data_f16e4fe787a9599fb207ea5d1d68e66f
#
_entry.id   f16e4fe787a9599fb207ea5d1d68e66f
#
_cell.length_a   1.000
_cell.length_b   1.000
_cell.length_c   1.000
_cell.angle_alpha   90.00
_cell.angle_beta   90.00
_cell.angle_gamma   90.00
#
_symmetry.space_group_name_H-M   'P 1'
#
loop_
_entity.id
_entity.type
_entity.pdbx_description
1 polymer ?
#
loop_
_entity_poly.entity_id
_entity_poly.type
_entity_poly.pdbx_seq_one_letter_code
_entity_poly.pdbx_strand_id
1 'polypeptide(L)'
;MITRNRWLRRAVLSSALLLPLSALAQDACPPEGTDASSLALLKEQRFAIEDVAIRDALAMGLLGCLSSPDPTLRDGIAYEAFTQWLRNDQLQPEVRAELRDRLYDMLKEADEAGFRQSFAALVLSEVARTDRISPWMSPRERVAMVKAATQYLRSVTDYRGFDNAEGWRHGVAHGSDWLLQLALNPGVERAQLDQILEAVATQVVPESGHAYVFGEPGRLARPVLYIAKRGLLSEAEWTTWFSALPARIGDASQAYSNTDWLARRHDL
;
A
#
# COMPACT_ATOMS: atom_id res chain seq x y z
N MET A 1 56.69 -50.16 -33.95
CA MET A 1 55.27 -49.67 -34.02
C MET A 1 55.03 -48.87 -32.78
N ILE A 2 54.96 -47.56 -32.88
CA ILE A 2 54.88 -46.64 -31.77
C ILE A 2 53.50 -45.97 -31.85
N THR A 3 52.63 -46.22 -30.92
CA THR A 3 51.31 -45.57 -30.80
C THR A 3 51.40 -44.44 -29.78
N ARG A 4 51.23 -43.17 -30.27
CA ARG A 4 51.19 -41.97 -29.44
C ARG A 4 49.77 -41.73 -28.93
N ASN A 5 49.54 -41.82 -27.60
CA ASN A 5 48.31 -41.38 -26.92
C ASN A 5 48.34 -39.85 -26.74
N ARG A 6 47.36 -39.14 -27.36
CA ARG A 6 47.11 -37.72 -27.15
C ARG A 6 46.09 -37.56 -26.05
N TRP A 7 46.49 -37.00 -24.90
CA TRP A 7 45.58 -36.56 -23.81
C TRP A 7 44.97 -35.22 -24.16
N LEU A 8 43.64 -35.19 -24.38
CA LEU A 8 42.86 -33.97 -24.50
C LEU A 8 42.55 -33.45 -23.10
N ARG A 9 43.17 -32.35 -22.71
CA ARG A 9 42.76 -31.57 -21.51
C ARG A 9 41.50 -30.81 -21.82
N ARG A 10 40.39 -31.15 -21.18
CA ARG A 10 39.15 -30.37 -21.15
C ARG A 10 39.35 -29.20 -20.16
N ALA A 11 39.39 -27.98 -20.66
CA ALA A 11 39.29 -26.78 -19.84
C ALA A 11 37.84 -26.61 -19.42
N VAL A 12 37.56 -26.68 -18.11
CA VAL A 12 36.28 -26.31 -17.52
C VAL A 12 36.29 -24.80 -17.30
N LEU A 13 35.56 -24.08 -18.16
CA LEU A 13 35.27 -22.66 -17.94
C LEU A 13 34.20 -22.55 -16.85
N SER A 14 34.64 -22.19 -15.66
CA SER A 14 33.73 -21.77 -14.58
C SER A 14 33.20 -20.37 -14.88
N SER A 15 31.99 -20.28 -15.39
CA SER A 15 31.27 -19.02 -15.49
C SER A 15 30.81 -18.60 -14.09
N ALA A 16 31.50 -17.67 -13.47
CA ALA A 16 31.05 -17.00 -12.27
C ALA A 16 29.84 -16.11 -12.65
N LEU A 17 28.65 -16.48 -12.21
CA LEU A 17 27.50 -15.58 -12.24
C LEU A 17 27.77 -14.41 -11.29
N LEU A 18 28.08 -13.26 -11.85
CA LEU A 18 28.03 -11.99 -11.14
C LEU A 18 26.56 -11.63 -10.96
N LEU A 19 25.99 -11.96 -9.81
CA LEU A 19 24.70 -11.42 -9.41
C LEU A 19 24.87 -9.90 -9.18
N PRO A 20 23.95 -9.07 -9.67
CA PRO A 20 24.06 -7.64 -9.44
C PRO A 20 23.91 -7.34 -7.95
N LEU A 21 24.93 -6.74 -7.35
CA LEU A 21 24.94 -6.26 -5.94
C LEU A 21 23.90 -5.17 -5.68
N SER A 22 23.24 -4.67 -6.73
CA SER A 22 22.30 -3.54 -6.63
C SER A 22 20.95 -3.87 -5.96
N ALA A 23 20.58 -5.15 -5.84
CA ALA A 23 19.27 -5.52 -5.25
C ALA A 23 19.26 -5.48 -3.72
N LEU A 24 20.42 -5.62 -3.07
CA LEU A 24 20.50 -5.67 -1.61
C LEU A 24 20.53 -4.28 -0.94
N ALA A 25 20.86 -3.21 -1.69
CA ALA A 25 20.94 -1.86 -1.15
C ALA A 25 19.57 -1.16 -1.01
N GLN A 26 18.53 -1.65 -1.70
CA GLN A 26 17.20 -1.01 -1.73
C GLN A 26 16.29 -1.42 -0.57
N ASP A 27 16.59 -2.51 0.12
CA ASP A 27 15.80 -3.01 1.28
C ASP A 27 16.44 -2.66 2.63
N ALA A 28 17.58 -1.97 2.65
CA ALA A 28 18.26 -1.58 3.88
C ALA A 28 17.46 -0.53 4.66
N CYS A 29 17.25 -0.77 5.95
CA CYS A 29 16.67 0.21 6.87
C CYS A 29 17.49 0.23 8.18
N PRO A 30 18.07 1.35 8.56
CA PRO A 30 18.13 2.66 7.87
C PRO A 30 18.82 2.63 6.51
N PRO A 31 18.52 3.61 5.61
CA PRO A 31 19.21 3.73 4.33
C PRO A 31 20.72 3.89 4.48
N GLU A 32 21.47 3.46 3.46
CA GLU A 32 22.93 3.62 3.44
C GLU A 32 23.34 5.09 3.67
N GLY A 33 24.35 5.30 4.50
CA GLY A 33 24.84 6.64 4.88
C GLY A 33 24.01 7.35 5.96
N THR A 34 22.97 6.68 6.50
CA THR A 34 22.18 7.17 7.63
C THR A 34 22.16 6.19 8.78
N ASP A 35 21.73 6.64 9.94
CA ASP A 35 21.44 5.83 11.12
C ASP A 35 20.16 6.32 11.82
N ALA A 36 19.68 5.55 12.79
CA ALA A 36 18.46 5.89 13.53
C ALA A 36 18.53 7.26 14.21
N SER A 37 19.72 7.65 14.69
CA SER A 37 19.91 8.92 15.40
C SER A 37 19.83 10.10 14.45
N SER A 38 20.49 10.03 13.30
CA SER A 38 20.44 11.07 12.25
C SER A 38 19.02 11.24 11.68
N LEU A 39 18.30 10.13 11.49
CA LEU A 39 16.91 10.17 11.04
C LEU A 39 15.97 10.75 12.11
N ALA A 40 16.21 10.47 13.39
CA ALA A 40 15.46 11.08 14.49
C ALA A 40 15.66 12.60 14.56
N LEU A 41 16.89 13.08 14.41
CA LEU A 41 17.19 14.51 14.31
C LEU A 41 16.52 15.17 13.11
N LEU A 42 16.50 14.49 11.96
CA LEU A 42 15.80 14.97 10.78
C LEU A 42 14.28 15.10 11.01
N LYS A 43 13.69 14.14 11.73
CA LYS A 43 12.29 14.22 12.14
C LYS A 43 12.01 15.43 13.03
N GLU A 44 12.87 15.73 14.03
CA GLU A 44 12.75 16.93 14.85
C GLU A 44 12.76 18.22 14.03
N GLN A 45 13.51 18.22 12.91
CA GLN A 45 13.56 19.29 11.92
C GLN A 45 12.41 19.21 10.90
N ARG A 46 11.39 18.37 11.14
CA ARG A 46 10.25 18.15 10.23
C ARG A 46 10.67 17.73 8.82
N PHE A 47 11.71 16.91 8.73
CA PHE A 47 12.27 16.40 7.47
C PHE A 47 12.72 17.51 6.51
N ALA A 48 13.15 18.65 7.04
CA ALA A 48 13.66 19.75 6.23
C ALA A 48 15.02 19.43 5.64
N ILE A 49 15.12 19.33 4.34
CA ILE A 49 16.34 19.14 3.55
C ILE A 49 16.32 20.14 2.41
N GLU A 50 17.25 21.10 2.40
CA GLU A 50 17.31 22.14 1.38
C GLU A 50 17.79 21.58 0.03
N ASP A 51 18.80 20.68 0.06
CA ASP A 51 19.33 20.06 -1.14
C ASP A 51 18.33 19.04 -1.69
N VAL A 52 17.82 19.36 -2.89
CA VAL A 52 16.80 18.55 -3.58
C VAL A 52 17.30 17.15 -3.89
N ALA A 53 18.56 17.00 -4.34
CA ALA A 53 19.12 15.70 -4.72
C ALA A 53 19.30 14.80 -3.50
N ILE A 54 19.71 15.36 -2.38
CA ILE A 54 19.86 14.63 -1.10
C ILE A 54 18.46 14.18 -0.61
N ARG A 55 17.47 15.07 -0.66
CA ARG A 55 16.09 14.74 -0.26
C ARG A 55 15.49 13.64 -1.11
N ASP A 56 15.62 13.75 -2.42
CA ASP A 56 15.09 12.79 -3.38
C ASP A 56 15.77 11.41 -3.24
N ALA A 57 17.10 11.39 -3.06
CA ALA A 57 17.83 10.15 -2.80
C ALA A 57 17.42 9.50 -1.47
N LEU A 58 17.23 10.30 -0.41
CA LEU A 58 16.78 9.79 0.87
C LEU A 58 15.33 9.26 0.78
N ALA A 59 14.44 9.91 0.03
CA ALA A 59 13.09 9.43 -0.19
C ALA A 59 13.11 8.02 -0.80
N MET A 60 13.91 7.79 -1.83
CA MET A 60 14.03 6.45 -2.43
C MET A 60 14.67 5.43 -1.48
N GLY A 61 15.65 5.84 -0.67
CA GLY A 61 16.26 4.99 0.34
C GLY A 61 15.31 4.57 1.47
N LEU A 62 14.38 5.43 1.87
CA LEU A 62 13.42 5.15 2.95
C LEU A 62 12.34 4.13 2.57
N LEU A 63 12.23 3.73 1.29
CA LEU A 63 11.29 2.67 0.88
C LEU A 63 11.51 1.36 1.64
N GLY A 64 12.77 0.95 1.87
CA GLY A 64 13.07 -0.23 2.66
C GLY A 64 12.53 -0.16 4.08
N CYS A 65 12.48 1.04 4.66
CA CYS A 65 11.97 1.23 6.01
C CYS A 65 10.45 1.01 6.15
N LEU A 66 9.68 1.07 5.08
CA LEU A 66 8.24 0.74 5.12
C LEU A 66 7.97 -0.74 5.46
N SER A 67 9.00 -1.60 5.37
CA SER A 67 8.95 -3.00 5.75
C SER A 67 9.54 -3.29 7.14
N SER A 68 10.08 -2.27 7.80
CA SER A 68 10.76 -2.45 9.10
C SER A 68 9.80 -2.94 10.18
N PRO A 69 10.19 -3.91 11.02
CA PRO A 69 9.43 -4.27 12.22
C PRO A 69 9.47 -3.18 13.28
N ASP A 70 10.47 -2.28 13.25
CA ASP A 70 10.57 -1.15 14.17
C ASP A 70 9.58 -0.04 13.76
N PRO A 71 8.53 0.22 14.57
CA PRO A 71 7.55 1.27 14.28
C PRO A 71 8.18 2.67 14.29
N THR A 72 9.27 2.88 14.99
CA THR A 72 9.98 4.18 14.99
C THR A 72 10.49 4.49 13.59
N LEU A 73 11.12 3.52 12.93
CA LEU A 73 11.65 3.68 11.58
C LEU A 73 10.55 3.65 10.51
N ARG A 74 9.58 2.74 10.64
CA ARG A 74 8.50 2.56 9.68
C ARG A 74 7.47 3.69 9.74
N ASP A 75 6.81 3.84 10.89
CA ASP A 75 5.72 4.81 11.08
C ASP A 75 6.29 6.20 11.30
N GLY A 76 7.21 6.31 12.27
CA GLY A 76 7.69 7.59 12.76
C GLY A 76 8.73 8.29 11.87
N ILE A 77 9.45 7.57 11.02
CA ILE A 77 10.43 8.16 10.10
C ILE A 77 9.94 8.05 8.66
N ALA A 78 9.85 6.83 8.11
CA ALA A 78 9.61 6.67 6.68
C ALA A 78 8.26 7.23 6.26
N TYR A 79 7.16 6.80 6.89
CA TYR A 79 5.83 7.28 6.53
C TYR A 79 5.66 8.78 6.77
N GLU A 80 6.14 9.32 7.91
CA GLU A 80 6.04 10.75 8.18
C GLU A 80 6.87 11.59 7.20
N ALA A 81 8.07 11.13 6.80
CA ALA A 81 8.89 11.80 5.80
C ALA A 81 8.19 11.86 4.44
N PHE A 82 7.67 10.73 3.94
CA PHE A 82 6.88 10.72 2.70
C PHE A 82 5.66 11.64 2.77
N THR A 83 4.94 11.61 3.89
CA THR A 83 3.79 12.49 4.11
C THR A 83 4.19 13.94 4.03
N GLN A 84 5.26 14.33 4.72
CA GLN A 84 5.77 15.70 4.74
C GLN A 84 6.16 16.17 3.33
N TRP A 85 6.98 15.38 2.61
CA TRP A 85 7.48 15.77 1.30
C TRP A 85 6.41 15.77 0.21
N LEU A 86 5.52 14.79 0.20
CA LEU A 86 4.43 14.72 -0.78
C LEU A 86 3.38 15.81 -0.54
N ARG A 87 3.02 16.10 0.70
CA ARG A 87 2.02 17.14 1.01
C ARG A 87 2.49 18.54 0.74
N ASN A 88 3.79 18.79 0.78
CA ASN A 88 4.39 20.07 0.51
C ASN A 88 5.01 20.18 -0.89
N ASP A 89 4.73 19.22 -1.78
CA ASP A 89 5.22 19.17 -3.17
C ASP A 89 6.76 19.33 -3.26
N GLN A 90 7.47 18.64 -2.37
CA GLN A 90 8.93 18.78 -2.23
C GLN A 90 9.72 17.77 -3.06
N LEU A 91 9.10 16.67 -3.54
CA LEU A 91 9.76 15.69 -4.39
C LEU A 91 9.69 16.10 -5.87
N GLN A 92 10.80 15.90 -6.60
CA GLN A 92 10.80 16.15 -8.02
C GLN A 92 9.76 15.28 -8.75
N PRO A 93 9.16 15.75 -9.86
CA PRO A 93 8.12 15.00 -10.58
C PRO A 93 8.55 13.59 -10.98
N GLU A 94 9.80 13.42 -11.42
CA GLU A 94 10.39 12.15 -11.83
C GLU A 94 10.51 11.20 -10.64
N VAL A 95 10.97 11.70 -9.50
CA VAL A 95 11.12 10.93 -8.26
C VAL A 95 9.76 10.53 -7.71
N ARG A 96 8.76 11.42 -7.77
CA ARG A 96 7.39 11.10 -7.38
C ARG A 96 6.78 9.99 -8.24
N ALA A 97 7.05 10.01 -9.55
CA ALA A 97 6.61 8.94 -10.46
C ALA A 97 7.34 7.62 -10.17
N GLU A 98 8.66 7.66 -9.97
CA GLU A 98 9.45 6.48 -9.59
C GLU A 98 9.00 5.91 -8.24
N LEU A 99 8.78 6.76 -7.24
CA LEU A 99 8.25 6.36 -5.93
C LEU A 99 6.93 5.59 -6.09
N ARG A 100 5.97 6.11 -6.87
CA ARG A 100 4.72 5.42 -7.18
C ARG A 100 4.97 4.03 -7.75
N ASP A 101 5.84 3.92 -8.74
CA ASP A 101 6.10 2.67 -9.45
C ASP A 101 6.80 1.65 -8.53
N ARG A 102 7.74 2.08 -7.70
CA ARG A 102 8.37 1.24 -6.67
C ARG A 102 7.36 0.76 -5.61
N LEU A 103 6.46 1.61 -5.17
CA LEU A 103 5.40 1.21 -4.24
C LEU A 103 4.44 0.18 -4.87
N TYR A 104 4.17 0.26 -6.18
CA TYR A 104 3.41 -0.80 -6.87
C TYR A 104 4.15 -2.13 -6.91
N ASP A 105 5.47 -2.13 -7.01
CA ASP A 105 6.26 -3.35 -6.95
C ASP A 105 6.23 -3.95 -5.54
N MET A 106 6.35 -3.14 -4.50
CA MET A 106 6.22 -3.59 -3.10
C MET A 106 4.88 -4.26 -2.79
N LEU A 107 3.78 -3.86 -3.46
CA LEU A 107 2.48 -4.53 -3.31
C LEU A 107 2.45 -5.97 -3.86
N LYS A 108 3.38 -6.34 -4.74
CA LYS A 108 3.45 -7.66 -5.38
C LYS A 108 4.37 -8.64 -4.65
N GLU A 109 5.21 -8.12 -3.77
CA GLU A 109 6.18 -8.93 -3.02
C GLU A 109 5.53 -9.66 -1.85
N ALA A 110 6.11 -10.79 -1.47
CA ALA A 110 5.66 -11.51 -0.28
C ALA A 110 5.85 -10.66 0.99
N ASP A 111 4.87 -10.71 1.89
CA ASP A 111 4.84 -9.88 3.10
C ASP A 111 4.31 -10.66 4.31
N GLU A 112 5.07 -11.63 4.79
CA GLU A 112 4.70 -12.45 5.95
C GLU A 112 4.59 -11.60 7.24
N ALA A 113 5.40 -10.55 7.34
CA ALA A 113 5.34 -9.61 8.46
C ALA A 113 4.09 -8.70 8.43
N GLY A 114 3.52 -8.44 7.24
CA GLY A 114 2.31 -7.63 7.03
C GLY A 114 2.53 -6.13 7.06
N PHE A 115 3.79 -5.67 6.95
CA PHE A 115 4.10 -4.23 6.96
C PHE A 115 4.29 -3.66 5.55
N ARG A 116 5.03 -4.35 4.70
CA ARG A 116 5.45 -3.85 3.37
C ARG A 116 4.28 -3.41 2.50
N GLN A 117 3.34 -4.31 2.26
CA GLN A 117 2.18 -4.03 1.41
C GLN A 117 1.26 -2.99 2.03
N SER A 118 1.04 -3.10 3.33
CA SER A 118 0.17 -2.20 4.09
C SER A 118 0.71 -0.75 4.06
N PHE A 119 2.00 -0.55 4.32
CA PHE A 119 2.61 0.78 4.29
C PHE A 119 2.85 1.30 2.86
N ALA A 120 3.09 0.42 1.89
CA ALA A 120 3.09 0.82 0.48
C ALA A 120 1.72 1.40 0.08
N ALA A 121 0.60 0.76 0.46
CA ALA A 121 -0.74 1.28 0.21
C ALA A 121 -0.98 2.62 0.92
N LEU A 122 -0.48 2.78 2.15
CA LEU A 122 -0.60 4.03 2.89
C LEU A 122 0.16 5.19 2.22
N VAL A 123 1.40 4.96 1.76
CA VAL A 123 2.16 5.98 1.02
C VAL A 123 1.54 6.24 -0.36
N LEU A 124 1.01 5.22 -1.05
CA LEU A 124 0.25 5.40 -2.30
C LEU A 124 -0.99 6.28 -2.10
N SER A 125 -1.58 6.30 -0.91
CA SER A 125 -2.66 7.24 -0.60
C SER A 125 -2.18 8.70 -0.66
N GLU A 126 -0.97 8.98 -0.15
CA GLU A 126 -0.38 10.33 -0.24
C GLU A 126 0.01 10.69 -1.69
N VAL A 127 0.52 9.72 -2.47
CA VAL A 127 0.77 9.92 -3.91
C VAL A 127 -0.54 10.24 -4.65
N ALA A 128 -1.61 9.48 -4.40
CA ALA A 128 -2.93 9.76 -4.98
C ALA A 128 -3.46 11.15 -4.57
N ARG A 129 -3.18 11.56 -3.33
CA ARG A 129 -3.52 12.91 -2.84
C ARG A 129 -2.80 14.00 -3.63
N THR A 130 -1.54 13.83 -3.99
CA THR A 130 -0.83 14.84 -4.80
C THR A 130 -1.51 15.07 -6.15
N ASP A 131 -1.90 14.00 -6.86
CA ASP A 131 -2.62 14.11 -8.12
C ASP A 131 -4.01 14.72 -7.96
N ARG A 132 -4.69 14.44 -6.85
CA ARG A 132 -5.99 15.06 -6.56
C ARG A 132 -5.89 16.57 -6.34
N ILE A 133 -4.83 17.05 -5.70
CA ILE A 133 -4.62 18.47 -5.39
C ILE A 133 -4.06 19.23 -6.59
N SER A 134 -3.07 18.66 -7.27
CA SER A 134 -2.43 19.20 -8.46
C SER A 134 -2.27 18.08 -9.48
N PRO A 135 -3.20 17.97 -10.46
CA PRO A 135 -3.23 16.84 -11.39
C PRO A 135 -1.93 16.72 -12.19
N TRP A 136 -1.27 15.56 -12.11
CA TRP A 136 -0.04 15.25 -12.83
C TRP A 136 -0.08 13.87 -13.53
N MET A 137 -0.91 12.95 -13.04
CA MET A 137 -1.12 11.66 -13.71
C MET A 137 -2.02 11.81 -14.94
N SER A 138 -1.74 11.07 -15.99
CA SER A 138 -2.63 10.91 -17.12
C SER A 138 -3.91 10.14 -16.74
N PRO A 139 -5.01 10.24 -17.51
CA PRO A 139 -6.22 9.43 -17.27
C PRO A 139 -5.93 7.92 -17.21
N ARG A 140 -5.00 7.42 -18.05
CA ARG A 140 -4.60 6.01 -18.05
C ARG A 140 -3.90 5.61 -16.75
N GLU A 141 -3.05 6.46 -16.22
CA GLU A 141 -2.36 6.20 -14.95
C GLU A 141 -3.34 6.22 -13.76
N ARG A 142 -4.34 7.12 -13.76
CA ARG A 142 -5.41 7.11 -12.74
C ARG A 142 -6.23 5.83 -12.79
N VAL A 143 -6.60 5.35 -13.97
CA VAL A 143 -7.28 4.05 -14.14
C VAL A 143 -6.43 2.91 -13.60
N ALA A 144 -5.13 2.90 -13.91
CA ALA A 144 -4.20 1.89 -13.38
C ALA A 144 -4.08 1.97 -11.85
N MET A 145 -4.06 3.19 -11.28
CA MET A 145 -3.99 3.39 -9.84
C MET A 145 -5.26 2.90 -9.14
N VAL A 146 -6.45 3.19 -9.67
CA VAL A 146 -7.71 2.67 -9.12
C VAL A 146 -7.73 1.13 -9.17
N LYS A 147 -7.27 0.55 -10.29
CA LYS A 147 -7.16 -0.91 -10.41
C LYS A 147 -6.22 -1.49 -9.34
N ALA A 148 -5.04 -0.91 -9.16
CA ALA A 148 -4.07 -1.36 -8.15
C ALA A 148 -4.65 -1.25 -6.72
N ALA A 149 -5.25 -0.12 -6.38
CA ALA A 149 -5.85 0.11 -5.06
C ALA A 149 -7.00 -0.84 -4.76
N THR A 150 -7.89 -1.07 -5.74
CA THR A 150 -9.02 -1.99 -5.58
C THR A 150 -8.58 -3.45 -5.51
N GLN A 151 -7.55 -3.83 -6.26
CA GLN A 151 -6.94 -5.17 -6.17
C GLN A 151 -6.30 -5.38 -4.82
N TYR A 152 -5.52 -4.40 -4.33
CA TYR A 152 -4.91 -4.47 -3.01
C TYR A 152 -5.98 -4.66 -1.94
N LEU A 153 -7.00 -3.79 -1.85
CA LEU A 153 -8.01 -3.91 -0.80
C LEU A 153 -8.72 -5.26 -0.82
N ARG A 154 -9.05 -5.80 -2.01
CA ARG A 154 -9.68 -7.12 -2.15
C ARG A 154 -8.77 -8.28 -1.73
N SER A 155 -7.45 -8.11 -1.84
CA SER A 155 -6.49 -9.17 -1.50
C SER A 155 -6.09 -9.18 -0.03
N VAL A 156 -6.48 -8.16 0.77
CA VAL A 156 -6.13 -8.12 2.19
C VAL A 156 -6.83 -9.25 2.94
N THR A 157 -6.01 -10.12 3.53
CA THR A 157 -6.42 -11.21 4.41
C THR A 157 -5.74 -11.15 5.77
N ASP A 158 -4.72 -10.29 5.92
CA ASP A 158 -4.09 -9.97 7.19
C ASP A 158 -4.87 -8.83 7.86
N TYR A 159 -5.68 -9.18 8.85
CA TYR A 159 -6.52 -8.24 9.59
C TYR A 159 -5.88 -7.74 10.89
N ARG A 160 -4.57 -7.99 11.09
CA ARG A 160 -3.85 -7.46 12.25
C ARG A 160 -3.91 -5.93 12.22
N GLY A 161 -4.30 -5.33 13.35
CA GLY A 161 -4.34 -3.89 13.54
C GLY A 161 -3.11 -3.38 14.28
N PHE A 162 -3.28 -3.00 15.55
CA PHE A 162 -2.21 -2.48 16.41
C PHE A 162 -1.65 -3.57 17.34
N ASP A 163 -0.33 -3.59 17.45
CA ASP A 163 0.43 -4.36 18.45
C ASP A 163 1.32 -3.42 19.26
N ASN A 164 1.45 -3.66 20.58
CA ASN A 164 2.20 -2.77 21.47
C ASN A 164 3.71 -2.77 21.19
N ALA A 165 4.27 -3.84 20.64
CA ALA A 165 5.69 -3.95 20.33
C ALA A 165 6.01 -3.52 18.89
N GLU A 166 5.14 -3.88 17.95
CA GLU A 166 5.40 -3.74 16.52
C GLU A 166 4.60 -2.62 15.84
N GLY A 167 3.65 -1.97 16.55
CA GLY A 167 2.84 -0.89 16.01
C GLY A 167 1.77 -1.37 15.04
N TRP A 168 1.46 -0.55 14.02
CA TRP A 168 0.35 -0.77 13.09
C TRP A 168 0.74 -1.67 11.92
N ARG A 169 -0.20 -2.56 11.53
CA ARG A 169 -0.27 -3.18 10.20
C ARG A 169 -1.40 -2.58 9.38
N HIS A 170 -2.62 -2.74 9.81
CA HIS A 170 -3.83 -1.99 9.43
C HIS A 170 -4.13 -1.97 7.93
N GLY A 171 -3.89 -3.10 7.23
CA GLY A 171 -3.96 -3.19 5.76
C GLY A 171 -5.28 -2.71 5.18
N VAL A 172 -6.42 -3.07 5.78
CA VAL A 172 -7.75 -2.64 5.33
C VAL A 172 -7.93 -1.13 5.45
N ALA A 173 -7.47 -0.53 6.55
CA ALA A 173 -7.58 0.91 6.76
C ALA A 173 -6.69 1.69 5.79
N HIS A 174 -5.45 1.25 5.56
CA HIS A 174 -4.52 1.88 4.63
C HIS A 174 -5.02 1.79 3.18
N GLY A 175 -5.56 0.64 2.76
CA GLY A 175 -6.21 0.49 1.47
C GLY A 175 -7.43 1.40 1.33
N SER A 176 -8.22 1.55 2.38
CA SER A 176 -9.38 2.44 2.41
C SER A 176 -8.99 3.92 2.31
N ASP A 177 -7.89 4.33 2.95
CA ASP A 177 -7.36 5.69 2.82
C ASP A 177 -6.88 5.98 1.38
N TRP A 178 -6.30 4.99 0.71
CA TRP A 178 -5.93 5.12 -0.70
C TRP A 178 -7.17 5.27 -1.59
N LEU A 179 -8.18 4.41 -1.42
CA LEU A 179 -9.46 4.54 -2.13
C LEU A 179 -10.18 5.86 -1.84
N LEU A 180 -10.07 6.39 -0.62
CA LEU A 180 -10.61 7.71 -0.28
C LEU A 180 -10.00 8.82 -1.15
N GLN A 181 -8.67 8.85 -1.32
CA GLN A 181 -8.03 9.87 -2.14
C GLN A 181 -8.47 9.77 -3.60
N LEU A 182 -8.65 8.56 -4.11
CA LEU A 182 -9.16 8.32 -5.46
C LEU A 182 -10.64 8.71 -5.60
N ALA A 183 -11.48 8.39 -4.63
CA ALA A 183 -12.90 8.79 -4.61
C ALA A 183 -13.07 10.31 -4.60
N LEU A 184 -12.16 11.03 -3.94
CA LEU A 184 -12.12 12.50 -3.88
C LEU A 184 -11.56 13.14 -5.16
N ASN A 185 -10.86 12.39 -6.03
CA ASN A 185 -10.22 12.95 -7.22
C ASN A 185 -11.26 13.17 -8.33
N PRO A 186 -11.49 14.42 -8.81
CA PRO A 186 -12.45 14.68 -9.88
C PRO A 186 -12.07 14.03 -11.21
N GLY A 187 -10.80 13.71 -11.44
CA GLY A 187 -10.30 12.98 -12.61
C GLY A 187 -10.55 11.47 -12.59
N VAL A 188 -11.11 10.92 -11.50
CA VAL A 188 -11.58 9.54 -11.41
C VAL A 188 -13.05 9.50 -11.85
N GLU A 189 -13.35 8.74 -12.88
CA GLU A 189 -14.67 8.70 -13.50
C GLU A 189 -15.62 7.70 -12.85
N ARG A 190 -16.88 7.67 -13.26
CA ARG A 190 -17.93 6.82 -12.72
C ARG A 190 -17.54 5.33 -12.72
N ALA A 191 -17.02 4.81 -13.81
CA ALA A 191 -16.65 3.39 -13.92
C ALA A 191 -15.59 2.97 -12.88
N GLN A 192 -14.66 3.85 -12.53
CA GLN A 192 -13.69 3.62 -11.47
C GLN A 192 -14.31 3.72 -10.08
N LEU A 193 -15.28 4.62 -9.88
CA LEU A 193 -16.00 4.70 -8.60
C LEU A 193 -16.80 3.43 -8.30
N ASP A 194 -17.40 2.81 -9.33
CA ASP A 194 -18.08 1.53 -9.20
C ASP A 194 -17.09 0.42 -8.76
N GLN A 195 -15.87 0.40 -9.32
CA GLN A 195 -14.81 -0.53 -8.89
C GLN A 195 -14.41 -0.31 -7.42
N ILE A 196 -14.35 0.95 -6.97
CA ILE A 196 -14.07 1.29 -5.57
C ILE A 196 -15.18 0.76 -4.66
N LEU A 197 -16.45 0.98 -4.99
CA LEU A 197 -17.60 0.48 -4.23
C LEU A 197 -17.59 -1.04 -4.12
N GLU A 198 -17.29 -1.74 -5.21
CA GLU A 198 -17.16 -3.20 -5.21
C GLU A 198 -16.01 -3.69 -4.31
N ALA A 199 -14.85 -3.01 -4.36
CA ALA A 199 -13.71 -3.37 -3.51
C ALA A 199 -14.02 -3.15 -2.03
N VAL A 200 -14.65 -2.02 -1.67
CA VAL A 200 -15.10 -1.75 -0.30
C VAL A 200 -16.06 -2.83 0.16
N ALA A 201 -17.05 -3.20 -0.67
CA ALA A 201 -18.04 -4.21 -0.31
C ALA A 201 -17.42 -5.59 0.02
N THR A 202 -16.24 -5.92 -0.51
CA THR A 202 -15.56 -7.20 -0.16
C THR A 202 -15.01 -7.19 1.26
N GLN A 203 -14.66 -6.01 1.79
CA GLN A 203 -14.06 -5.87 3.13
C GLN A 203 -15.04 -5.39 4.20
N VAL A 204 -16.24 -4.92 3.82
CA VAL A 204 -17.30 -4.61 4.80
C VAL A 204 -17.70 -5.87 5.58
N VAL A 205 -17.72 -7.01 4.90
CA VAL A 205 -18.00 -8.32 5.49
C VAL A 205 -16.89 -9.28 5.08
N PRO A 206 -15.77 -9.35 5.83
CA PRO A 206 -14.66 -10.23 5.49
C PRO A 206 -15.07 -11.70 5.58
N GLU A 207 -14.53 -12.54 4.70
CA GLU A 207 -14.88 -13.96 4.62
C GLU A 207 -14.42 -14.78 5.83
N SER A 208 -13.38 -14.29 6.53
CA SER A 208 -12.70 -15.02 7.61
C SER A 208 -13.44 -15.03 8.96
N GLY A 209 -14.62 -14.41 9.09
CA GLY A 209 -15.28 -14.27 10.38
C GLY A 209 -14.54 -13.33 11.35
N HIS A 210 -13.62 -12.49 10.85
CA HIS A 210 -12.93 -11.48 11.64
C HIS A 210 -13.89 -10.34 12.02
N ALA A 211 -13.75 -9.80 13.23
CA ALA A 211 -14.42 -8.57 13.66
C ALA A 211 -13.39 -7.43 13.75
N TYR A 212 -13.65 -6.34 13.05
CA TYR A 212 -12.80 -5.16 13.11
C TYR A 212 -12.92 -4.42 14.44
N VAL A 213 -11.77 -4.11 15.05
CA VAL A 213 -11.74 -3.47 16.37
C VAL A 213 -10.88 -2.19 16.40
N PHE A 214 -10.20 -1.86 15.30
CA PHE A 214 -9.30 -0.72 15.22
C PHE A 214 -9.82 0.42 14.32
N GLY A 215 -11.13 0.44 14.03
CA GLY A 215 -11.79 1.52 13.30
C GLY A 215 -11.81 1.35 11.79
N GLU A 216 -11.54 0.16 11.26
CA GLU A 216 -11.59 -0.17 9.84
C GLU A 216 -12.95 0.11 9.20
N PRO A 217 -14.11 -0.18 9.85
CA PRO A 217 -15.42 0.16 9.28
C PRO A 217 -15.55 1.66 8.97
N GLY A 218 -15.08 2.51 9.88
CA GLY A 218 -15.06 3.95 9.66
C GLY A 218 -14.15 4.39 8.51
N ARG A 219 -13.04 3.67 8.26
CA ARG A 219 -12.17 3.93 7.11
C ARG A 219 -12.81 3.45 5.80
N LEU A 220 -13.43 2.27 5.79
CA LEU A 220 -14.18 1.74 4.64
C LEU A 220 -15.37 2.63 4.25
N ALA A 221 -16.07 3.22 5.23
CA ALA A 221 -17.19 4.11 4.97
C ALA A 221 -16.80 5.44 4.28
N ARG A 222 -15.56 5.93 4.47
CA ARG A 222 -15.14 7.23 3.93
C ARG A 222 -15.18 7.29 2.39
N PRO A 223 -14.55 6.39 1.62
CA PRO A 223 -14.67 6.44 0.16
C PRO A 223 -16.13 6.36 -0.31
N VAL A 224 -16.99 5.56 0.33
CA VAL A 224 -18.43 5.46 0.02
C VAL A 224 -19.12 6.81 0.21
N LEU A 225 -18.89 7.48 1.34
CA LEU A 225 -19.44 8.80 1.64
C LEU A 225 -19.04 9.84 0.58
N TYR A 226 -17.77 9.84 0.16
CA TYR A 226 -17.30 10.81 -0.81
C TYR A 226 -17.73 10.50 -2.24
N ILE A 227 -17.92 9.22 -2.59
CA ILE A 227 -18.58 8.83 -3.83
C ILE A 227 -20.04 9.32 -3.83
N ALA A 228 -20.76 9.15 -2.72
CA ALA A 228 -22.13 9.64 -2.59
C ALA A 228 -22.21 11.16 -2.79
N LYS A 229 -21.29 11.92 -2.20
CA LYS A 229 -21.21 13.37 -2.35
C LYS A 229 -20.96 13.84 -3.79
N ARG A 230 -20.45 12.98 -4.67
CA ARG A 230 -20.26 13.31 -6.09
C ARG A 230 -21.57 13.30 -6.88
N GLY A 231 -22.62 12.67 -6.36
CA GLY A 231 -23.96 12.67 -6.99
C GLY A 231 -24.02 11.95 -8.34
N LEU A 232 -23.10 11.01 -8.60
CA LEU A 232 -23.01 10.30 -9.90
C LEU A 232 -23.79 8.98 -9.90
N LEU A 233 -24.33 8.55 -8.76
CA LEU A 233 -25.18 7.37 -8.60
C LEU A 233 -26.60 7.83 -8.25
N SER A 234 -27.60 7.17 -8.87
CA SER A 234 -29.00 7.35 -8.54
C SER A 234 -29.38 6.69 -7.22
N GLU A 235 -30.51 7.08 -6.66
CA GLU A 235 -31.05 6.46 -5.43
C GLU A 235 -31.28 4.95 -5.61
N ALA A 236 -31.73 4.51 -6.78
CA ALA A 236 -31.93 3.09 -7.08
C ALA A 236 -30.62 2.28 -7.08
N GLU A 237 -29.53 2.87 -7.60
CA GLU A 237 -28.21 2.25 -7.59
C GLU A 237 -27.66 2.14 -6.16
N TRP A 238 -27.83 3.17 -5.34
CA TRP A 238 -27.46 3.13 -3.93
C TRP A 238 -28.28 2.08 -3.17
N THR A 239 -29.59 2.05 -3.39
CA THR A 239 -30.47 1.04 -2.78
C THR A 239 -30.02 -0.37 -3.14
N THR A 240 -29.67 -0.61 -4.41
CA THR A 240 -29.18 -1.89 -4.88
C THR A 240 -27.85 -2.26 -4.19
N TRP A 241 -26.91 -1.32 -4.12
CA TRP A 241 -25.61 -1.56 -3.51
C TRP A 241 -25.71 -1.88 -2.01
N PHE A 242 -26.44 -1.06 -1.24
CA PHE A 242 -26.64 -1.30 0.21
C PHE A 242 -27.43 -2.58 0.49
N SER A 243 -28.46 -2.88 -0.31
CA SER A 243 -29.26 -4.08 -0.12
C SER A 243 -28.51 -5.38 -0.39
N ALA A 244 -27.40 -5.33 -1.15
CA ALA A 244 -26.56 -6.48 -1.41
C ALA A 244 -25.62 -6.84 -0.24
N LEU A 245 -25.30 -5.90 0.64
CA LEU A 245 -24.31 -6.11 1.72
C LEU A 245 -24.76 -7.17 2.75
N PRO A 246 -26.04 -7.17 3.26
CA PRO A 246 -26.47 -8.15 4.25
C PRO A 246 -26.37 -9.61 3.77
N ALA A 247 -26.52 -9.87 2.47
CA ALA A 247 -26.39 -11.22 1.92
C ALA A 247 -24.99 -11.82 2.14
N ARG A 248 -23.96 -10.98 2.31
CA ARG A 248 -22.57 -11.41 2.55
C ARG A 248 -22.35 -11.97 3.95
N ILE A 249 -23.23 -11.66 4.91
CA ILE A 249 -23.15 -12.21 6.28
C ILE A 249 -23.43 -13.72 6.26
N GLY A 250 -24.26 -14.18 5.31
CA GLY A 250 -24.75 -15.56 5.22
C GLY A 250 -26.11 -15.76 5.87
N ASP A 251 -26.45 -17.02 6.16
CA ASP A 251 -27.77 -17.40 6.63
C ASP A 251 -28.07 -16.88 8.04
N ALA A 252 -29.09 -16.04 8.18
CA ALA A 252 -29.53 -15.44 9.45
C ALA A 252 -30.02 -16.49 10.48
N SER A 253 -30.35 -17.72 10.06
CA SER A 253 -30.68 -18.80 10.99
C SER A 253 -29.50 -19.20 11.88
N GLN A 254 -28.28 -18.88 11.47
CA GLN A 254 -27.04 -19.11 12.23
C GLN A 254 -26.75 -18.02 13.27
N ALA A 255 -27.54 -16.95 13.33
CA ALA A 255 -27.44 -15.95 14.38
C ALA A 255 -27.53 -16.64 15.74
N TYR A 256 -26.65 -16.28 16.67
CA TYR A 256 -26.54 -16.84 18.02
C TYR A 256 -25.93 -18.28 18.12
N SER A 257 -25.65 -18.94 17.01
CA SER A 257 -25.02 -20.26 17.00
C SER A 257 -23.65 -20.30 16.31
N ASN A 258 -23.30 -19.20 15.60
CA ASN A 258 -22.05 -19.12 14.82
C ASN A 258 -21.35 -17.79 15.15
N THR A 259 -20.17 -17.87 15.78
CA THR A 259 -19.36 -16.70 16.14
C THR A 259 -18.88 -15.90 14.93
N ASP A 260 -18.58 -16.57 13.81
CA ASP A 260 -18.14 -15.93 12.58
C ASP A 260 -19.27 -15.12 11.94
N TRP A 261 -20.50 -15.61 12.05
CA TRP A 261 -21.68 -14.86 11.62
C TRP A 261 -21.87 -13.59 12.45
N LEU A 262 -21.68 -13.69 13.77
CA LEU A 262 -21.79 -12.54 14.67
C LEU A 262 -20.69 -11.51 14.42
N ALA A 263 -19.47 -11.95 14.17
CA ALA A 263 -18.35 -11.06 13.82
C ALA A 263 -18.64 -10.30 12.52
N ARG A 264 -19.04 -11.02 11.45
CA ARG A 264 -19.39 -10.41 10.15
C ARG A 264 -20.56 -9.42 10.27
N ARG A 265 -21.53 -9.72 11.12
CA ARG A 265 -22.64 -8.79 11.40
C ARG A 265 -22.17 -7.55 12.15
N HIS A 266 -21.19 -7.70 13.05
CA HIS A 266 -20.63 -6.56 13.78
C HIS A 266 -19.99 -5.54 12.84
N ASP A 267 -19.31 -6.01 11.77
CA ASP A 267 -18.59 -5.17 10.82
C ASP A 267 -19.53 -4.45 9.83
N LEU A 268 -20.70 -5.03 9.53
CA LEU A 268 -21.73 -4.44 8.66
C LEU A 268 -22.42 -3.26 9.31
#